data_7b096553cf66f22308afcb625dbd34ca
#
_entry.id   7b096553cf66f22308afcb625dbd34ca
#
_cell.length_a   1.000
_cell.length_b   1.000
_cell.length_c   1.000
_cell.angle_alpha   90.00
_cell.angle_beta   90.00
_cell.angle_gamma   90.00
#
_symmetry.space_group_name_H-M   'P 1'
#
loop_
_entity.id
_entity.type
_entity.pdbx_description
1 polymer ?
#
loop_
_entity_poly.entity_id
_entity_poly.type
_entity_poly.pdbx_seq_one_letter_code
_entity_poly.pdbx_strand_id
1 'polypeptide(L)'
;AVETAIGMSYAGKRAMAMMKHVGLNVAADPFVNSGITGANGGLIVTVADDPSMHSSQNEQDSRILGKFAMIPVFEPSNQQEAYDMAFDGFRLSEELRTPVMLRLTTRLAHSRAGVTRRQELGENGHSLPDDLRQYVLLPVIARRRYASLLDKQEAFEEEAEGSAYNRYIEGTDTRMGIIAGGIAYNYVMENYPDGRCPYPLLKLSQYPVPRGLVRRLVESCEEVL
;
A
#
# COMPACT_ATOMS: atom_id res chain seq x y z
N ALA A 1 -3.04 14.34 13.48
CA ALA A 1 -3.86 13.24 12.95
C ALA A 1 -3.08 11.93 12.91
N VAL A 2 -1.88 11.86 12.28
CA VAL A 2 -1.10 10.61 12.20
C VAL A 2 -0.72 10.11 13.59
N GLU A 3 -0.15 10.93 14.45
CA GLU A 3 0.24 10.57 15.82
C GLU A 3 -0.97 10.12 16.66
N THR A 4 -2.15 10.75 16.48
CA THR A 4 -3.39 10.33 17.14
C THR A 4 -3.79 8.92 16.68
N ALA A 5 -3.74 8.64 15.36
CA ALA A 5 -4.04 7.32 14.82
C ALA A 5 -3.04 6.26 15.32
N ILE A 6 -1.74 6.62 15.39
CA ILE A 6 -0.71 5.76 15.98
C ILE A 6 -1.04 5.43 17.45
N GLY A 7 -1.39 6.43 18.24
CA GLY A 7 -1.78 6.23 19.65
C GLY A 7 -3.01 5.33 19.81
N MET A 8 -4.01 5.48 18.92
CA MET A 8 -5.17 4.57 18.90
C MET A 8 -4.76 3.13 18.56
N SER A 9 -3.89 2.96 17.57
CA SER A 9 -3.33 1.66 17.22
C SER A 9 -2.56 1.03 18.38
N TYR A 10 -1.74 1.81 19.10
CA TYR A 10 -1.02 1.32 20.28
C TYR A 10 -1.96 0.83 21.39
N ALA A 11 -3.13 1.46 21.52
CA ALA A 11 -4.19 1.03 22.44
C ALA A 11 -5.03 -0.16 21.91
N GLY A 12 -4.65 -0.79 20.80
CA GLY A 12 -5.30 -1.95 20.21
C GLY A 12 -6.46 -1.65 19.27
N LYS A 13 -6.80 -0.38 19.05
CA LYS A 13 -7.92 0.01 18.16
C LYS A 13 -7.45 0.17 16.74
N ARG A 14 -8.34 -0.15 15.79
CA ARG A 14 -8.11 0.20 14.38
C ARG A 14 -8.20 1.71 14.20
N ALA A 15 -7.27 2.26 13.45
CA ALA A 15 -7.22 3.67 13.14
C ALA A 15 -6.80 3.92 11.69
N MET A 16 -7.41 4.94 11.07
CA MET A 16 -7.05 5.42 9.74
C MET A 16 -6.82 6.93 9.80
N ALA A 17 -5.65 7.36 9.34
CA ALA A 17 -5.38 8.77 9.09
C ALA A 17 -5.38 9.03 7.57
N MET A 18 -6.06 10.10 7.13
CA MET A 18 -6.18 10.44 5.70
C MET A 18 -5.67 11.84 5.44
N MET A 19 -4.89 12.01 4.36
CA MET A 19 -4.32 13.30 3.98
C MET A 19 -3.89 13.32 2.50
N LYS A 20 -3.61 14.50 1.98
CA LYS A 20 -2.87 14.65 0.73
C LYS A 20 -1.37 14.35 0.95
N HIS A 21 -0.64 14.14 -0.15
CA HIS A 21 0.81 13.92 -0.09
C HIS A 21 1.56 15.04 0.66
N VAL A 22 1.14 16.30 0.52
CA VAL A 22 1.73 17.42 1.27
C VAL A 22 1.52 17.28 2.79
N GLY A 23 0.39 16.70 3.21
CA GLY A 23 0.13 16.37 4.61
C GLY A 23 1.02 15.23 5.11
N LEU A 24 1.25 14.21 4.27
CA LEU A 24 2.19 13.14 4.59
C LEU A 24 3.62 13.68 4.73
N ASN A 25 4.01 14.61 3.87
CA ASN A 25 5.33 15.23 3.96
C ASN A 25 5.54 15.95 5.31
N VAL A 26 4.51 16.66 5.80
CA VAL A 26 4.54 17.25 7.15
C VAL A 26 4.57 16.20 8.24
N ALA A 27 3.88 15.08 8.06
CA ALA A 27 3.80 13.96 9.01
C ALA A 27 4.86 12.86 8.76
N ALA A 28 5.92 13.16 7.99
CA ALA A 28 6.90 12.15 7.58
C ALA A 28 7.63 11.52 8.77
N ASP A 29 7.96 12.29 9.80
CA ASP A 29 8.65 11.75 10.98
C ASP A 29 7.81 10.69 11.71
N PRO A 30 6.59 10.98 12.22
CA PRO A 30 5.78 9.97 12.87
C PRO A 30 5.40 8.81 11.92
N PHE A 31 5.22 9.07 10.63
CA PHE A 31 4.92 8.04 9.64
C PHE A 31 6.07 7.04 9.49
N VAL A 32 7.30 7.52 9.28
CA VAL A 32 8.48 6.66 9.12
C VAL A 32 8.77 5.90 10.41
N ASN A 33 8.70 6.59 11.55
CA ASN A 33 8.90 5.97 12.85
C ASN A 33 7.85 4.89 13.17
N SER A 34 6.62 5.03 12.65
CA SER A 34 5.58 4.00 12.83
C SER A 34 5.95 2.67 12.16
N GLY A 35 6.70 2.68 11.07
CA GLY A 35 7.26 1.46 10.46
C GLY A 35 8.21 0.72 11.42
N ILE A 36 9.02 1.47 12.18
CA ILE A 36 9.96 0.91 13.16
C ILE A 36 9.23 0.43 14.41
N THR A 37 8.31 1.21 14.97
CA THR A 37 7.56 0.85 16.17
C THR A 37 6.54 -0.26 15.91
N GLY A 38 6.03 -0.33 14.68
CA GLY A 38 4.94 -1.23 14.30
C GLY A 38 3.57 -0.77 14.77
N ALA A 39 2.58 -1.64 14.61
CA ALA A 39 1.20 -1.45 15.00
C ALA A 39 0.79 -2.50 16.04
N ASN A 40 -0.21 -2.18 16.89
CA ASN A 40 -0.86 -3.12 17.79
C ASN A 40 -2.30 -3.41 17.30
N GLY A 41 -3.18 -2.41 17.25
CA GLY A 41 -4.39 -2.47 16.41
C GLY A 41 -4.07 -2.03 14.98
N GLY A 42 -4.92 -2.37 14.03
CA GLY A 42 -4.70 -2.06 12.63
C GLY A 42 -4.51 -0.55 12.38
N LEU A 43 -3.48 -0.18 11.64
CA LEU A 43 -3.15 1.21 11.31
C LEU A 43 -3.03 1.38 9.80
N ILE A 44 -3.89 2.23 9.23
CA ILE A 44 -3.82 2.61 7.83
C ILE A 44 -3.50 4.11 7.72
N VAL A 45 -2.54 4.45 6.88
CA VAL A 45 -2.26 5.83 6.48
C VAL A 45 -2.67 6.00 5.02
N THR A 46 -3.79 6.67 4.79
CA THR A 46 -4.30 6.93 3.44
C THR A 46 -3.75 8.24 2.92
N VAL A 47 -3.15 8.18 1.74
CA VAL A 47 -2.50 9.34 1.10
C VAL A 47 -3.08 9.55 -0.30
N ALA A 48 -3.59 10.75 -0.57
CA ALA A 48 -4.06 11.14 -1.89
C ALA A 48 -2.97 11.95 -2.61
N ASP A 49 -2.28 11.28 -3.54
CA ASP A 49 -1.33 11.93 -4.45
C ASP A 49 -2.07 12.70 -5.54
N ASP A 50 -1.45 13.77 -6.02
CA ASP A 50 -1.98 14.63 -7.06
C ASP A 50 -1.04 14.70 -8.26
N PRO A 51 -0.94 13.62 -9.06
CA PRO A 51 -0.16 13.61 -10.29
C PRO A 51 -0.60 14.76 -11.20
N SER A 52 0.37 15.45 -11.80
CA SER A 52 0.16 16.66 -12.62
C SER A 52 -0.34 17.89 -11.84
N MET A 53 -0.32 17.88 -10.52
CA MET A 53 -0.57 19.04 -9.67
C MET A 53 -1.91 19.76 -9.94
N HIS A 54 -3.00 19.04 -10.09
CA HIS A 54 -4.32 19.62 -10.40
C HIS A 54 -4.79 20.63 -9.34
N SER A 55 -4.47 20.38 -8.07
CA SER A 55 -4.82 21.26 -6.94
C SER A 55 -3.77 21.25 -5.83
N SER A 56 -2.52 20.98 -6.15
CA SER A 56 -1.41 20.87 -5.20
C SER A 56 -0.23 21.77 -5.60
N GLN A 57 0.61 22.11 -4.64
CA GLN A 57 1.78 22.98 -4.82
C GLN A 57 2.93 22.29 -5.54
N ASN A 58 2.96 20.95 -5.50
CA ASN A 58 3.97 20.12 -6.13
C ASN A 58 3.40 18.72 -6.42
N GLU A 59 4.15 17.93 -7.15
CA GLU A 59 3.89 16.50 -7.37
C GLU A 59 4.82 15.68 -6.49
N GLN A 60 4.27 14.68 -5.81
CA GLN A 60 5.02 13.71 -5.00
C GLN A 60 4.47 12.32 -5.25
N ASP A 61 5.34 11.33 -5.21
CA ASP A 61 4.97 9.93 -5.24
C ASP A 61 5.10 9.32 -3.85
N SER A 62 3.99 9.18 -3.16
CA SER A 62 3.98 8.65 -1.79
C SER A 62 4.45 7.21 -1.68
N ARG A 63 4.49 6.43 -2.79
CA ARG A 63 5.08 5.09 -2.80
C ARG A 63 6.54 5.10 -2.37
N ILE A 64 7.27 6.17 -2.72
CA ILE A 64 8.68 6.35 -2.32
C ILE A 64 8.79 6.47 -0.79
N LEU A 65 7.87 7.20 -0.15
CA LEU A 65 7.84 7.29 1.31
C LEU A 65 7.43 5.98 1.97
N GLY A 66 6.48 5.23 1.38
CA GLY A 66 6.13 3.89 1.85
C GLY A 66 7.32 2.92 1.77
N LYS A 67 8.05 2.96 0.67
CA LYS A 67 9.30 2.19 0.49
C LYS A 67 10.38 2.64 1.49
N PHE A 68 10.53 3.94 1.72
CA PHE A 68 11.48 4.48 2.69
C PHE A 68 11.14 4.06 4.11
N ALA A 69 9.85 4.05 4.47
CA ALA A 69 9.37 3.56 5.77
C ALA A 69 9.37 2.02 5.86
N MET A 70 9.65 1.31 4.75
CA MET A 70 9.72 -0.16 4.67
C MET A 70 8.42 -0.85 5.08
N ILE A 71 7.26 -0.28 4.70
CA ILE A 71 5.94 -0.79 5.02
C ILE A 71 5.18 -1.20 3.76
N PRO A 72 4.16 -2.08 3.88
CA PRO A 72 3.29 -2.41 2.76
C PRO A 72 2.51 -1.19 2.24
N VAL A 73 2.34 -1.12 0.92
CA VAL A 73 1.57 -0.07 0.26
C VAL A 73 0.52 -0.70 -0.64
N PHE A 74 -0.73 -0.26 -0.51
CA PHE A 74 -1.81 -0.54 -1.45
C PHE A 74 -2.03 0.64 -2.39
N GLU A 75 -2.26 0.34 -3.67
CA GLU A 75 -2.53 1.32 -4.72
C GLU A 75 -3.69 0.82 -5.60
N PRO A 76 -4.95 1.15 -5.26
CA PRO A 76 -6.11 0.67 -5.99
C PRO A 76 -6.20 1.28 -7.39
N SER A 77 -6.71 0.51 -8.36
CA SER A 77 -7.01 0.99 -9.70
C SER A 77 -8.43 1.51 -9.86
N ASN A 78 -9.34 1.15 -8.96
CA ASN A 78 -10.75 1.54 -9.00
C ASN A 78 -11.35 1.65 -7.59
N GLN A 79 -12.62 2.09 -7.53
CA GLN A 79 -13.31 2.35 -6.26
C GLN A 79 -13.60 1.08 -5.46
N GLN A 80 -13.88 -0.05 -6.14
CA GLN A 80 -14.07 -1.33 -5.46
C GLN A 80 -12.78 -1.78 -4.78
N GLU A 81 -11.65 -1.70 -5.49
CA GLU A 81 -10.35 -2.01 -4.88
C GLU A 81 -10.01 -1.07 -3.73
N ALA A 82 -10.29 0.25 -3.86
CA ALA A 82 -10.05 1.19 -2.77
C ALA A 82 -10.87 0.85 -1.51
N TYR A 83 -12.12 0.41 -1.72
CA TYR A 83 -12.98 -0.06 -0.63
C TYR A 83 -12.46 -1.36 -0.01
N ASP A 84 -12.15 -2.37 -0.83
CA ASP A 84 -11.70 -3.68 -0.35
C ASP A 84 -10.32 -3.59 0.34
N MET A 85 -9.41 -2.80 -0.21
CA MET A 85 -8.07 -2.57 0.36
C MET A 85 -8.11 -1.88 1.72
N ALA A 86 -9.18 -1.14 2.06
CA ALA A 86 -9.34 -0.62 3.42
C ALA A 86 -9.59 -1.75 4.43
N PHE A 87 -10.37 -2.77 4.08
CA PHE A 87 -10.58 -3.95 4.91
C PHE A 87 -9.33 -4.81 5.00
N ASP A 88 -8.74 -5.11 3.86
CA ASP A 88 -7.57 -5.98 3.79
C ASP A 88 -6.32 -5.30 4.36
N GLY A 89 -6.24 -3.97 4.29
CA GLY A 89 -5.20 -3.18 4.94
C GLY A 89 -5.25 -3.26 6.46
N PHE A 90 -6.43 -3.24 7.07
CA PHE A 90 -6.56 -3.47 8.50
C PHE A 90 -6.17 -4.90 8.88
N ARG A 91 -6.63 -5.91 8.12
CA ARG A 91 -6.24 -7.30 8.33
C ARG A 91 -4.71 -7.46 8.25
N LEU A 92 -4.11 -7.00 7.15
CA LEU A 92 -2.67 -7.08 6.93
C LEU A 92 -1.87 -6.36 8.02
N SER A 93 -2.33 -5.16 8.42
CA SER A 93 -1.70 -4.40 9.49
C SER A 93 -1.70 -5.14 10.83
N GLU A 94 -2.81 -5.81 11.17
CA GLU A 94 -2.94 -6.57 12.40
C GLU A 94 -2.12 -7.87 12.38
N GLU A 95 -2.14 -8.60 11.27
CA GLU A 95 -1.40 -9.86 11.09
C GLU A 95 0.11 -9.63 11.15
N LEU A 96 0.61 -8.64 10.42
CA LEU A 96 2.04 -8.35 10.32
C LEU A 96 2.54 -7.36 11.37
N ARG A 97 1.64 -6.83 12.21
CA ARG A 97 1.99 -5.83 13.23
C ARG A 97 2.79 -4.65 12.66
N THR A 98 2.28 -4.07 11.57
CA THR A 98 2.91 -2.99 10.82
C THR A 98 1.85 -2.01 10.32
N PRO A 99 2.13 -0.71 10.19
CA PRO A 99 1.22 0.18 9.46
C PRO A 99 1.16 -0.20 7.99
N VAL A 100 0.05 0.14 7.34
CA VAL A 100 -0.14 -0.04 5.89
C VAL A 100 -0.44 1.33 5.28
N MET A 101 0.19 1.67 4.16
CA MET A 101 -0.19 2.84 3.38
C MET A 101 -1.25 2.45 2.36
N LEU A 102 -2.31 3.26 2.24
CA LEU A 102 -3.27 3.19 1.14
C LEU A 102 -3.09 4.45 0.27
N ARG A 103 -2.47 4.28 -0.89
CA ARG A 103 -2.23 5.37 -1.83
C ARG A 103 -3.39 5.51 -2.80
N LEU A 104 -3.98 6.68 -2.83
CA LEU A 104 -4.99 7.08 -3.82
C LEU A 104 -4.41 8.12 -4.77
N THR A 105 -4.99 8.25 -5.95
CA THR A 105 -4.68 9.36 -6.86
C THR A 105 -5.87 10.31 -6.95
N THR A 106 -5.63 11.56 -7.34
CA THR A 106 -6.68 12.57 -7.56
C THR A 106 -7.82 12.03 -8.41
N ARG A 107 -7.51 11.35 -9.52
CA ARG A 107 -8.54 10.81 -10.41
C ARG A 107 -9.47 9.82 -9.71
N LEU A 108 -8.91 8.92 -8.91
CA LEU A 108 -9.71 7.97 -8.15
C LEU A 108 -10.50 8.66 -7.04
N ALA A 109 -9.89 9.61 -6.32
CA ALA A 109 -10.53 10.35 -5.22
C ALA A 109 -11.70 11.23 -5.68
N HIS A 110 -11.66 11.72 -6.92
CA HIS A 110 -12.72 12.57 -7.51
C HIS A 110 -13.75 11.79 -8.35
N SER A 111 -13.58 10.50 -8.54
CA SER A 111 -14.51 9.66 -9.29
C SER A 111 -15.52 8.98 -8.36
N ARG A 112 -16.63 8.50 -8.94
CA ARG A 112 -17.69 7.80 -8.21
C ARG A 112 -18.07 6.53 -8.94
N ALA A 113 -18.25 5.45 -8.19
CA ALA A 113 -18.84 4.20 -8.68
C ALA A 113 -19.63 3.52 -7.55
N GLY A 114 -20.53 2.63 -7.91
CA GLY A 114 -21.13 1.70 -6.98
C GLY A 114 -20.09 0.67 -6.52
N VAL A 115 -20.13 0.30 -5.25
CA VAL A 115 -19.26 -0.75 -4.69
C VAL A 115 -20.09 -1.84 -4.04
N THR A 116 -19.67 -3.08 -4.18
CA THR A 116 -20.24 -4.21 -3.44
C THR A 116 -19.74 -4.14 -2.00
N ARG A 117 -20.65 -4.03 -1.04
CA ARG A 117 -20.31 -3.92 0.37
C ARG A 117 -19.87 -5.26 0.93
N ARG A 118 -18.85 -5.23 1.75
CA ARG A 118 -18.41 -6.37 2.59
C ARG A 118 -19.11 -6.32 3.94
N GLN A 119 -19.08 -7.45 4.65
CA GLN A 119 -19.47 -7.50 6.05
C GLN A 119 -18.53 -6.61 6.87
N GLU A 120 -19.09 -5.92 7.86
CA GLU A 120 -18.33 -5.06 8.75
C GLU A 120 -17.29 -5.87 9.55
N LEU A 121 -16.12 -5.28 9.75
CA LEU A 121 -15.13 -5.82 10.67
C LEU A 121 -15.61 -5.63 12.11
N GLY A 122 -15.51 -6.67 12.93
CA GLY A 122 -15.80 -6.57 14.35
C GLY A 122 -14.90 -5.53 15.05
N GLU A 123 -15.40 -4.91 16.11
CA GLU A 123 -14.58 -3.97 16.90
C GLU A 123 -13.46 -4.68 17.66
N ASN A 124 -12.27 -4.08 17.62
CA ASN A 124 -11.18 -4.49 18.52
C ASN A 124 -11.42 -3.95 19.94
N GLY A 125 -11.22 -4.80 20.95
CA GLY A 125 -11.14 -4.36 22.32
C GLY A 125 -9.93 -3.46 22.58
N HIS A 126 -9.94 -2.75 23.70
CA HIS A 126 -8.72 -2.09 24.18
C HIS A 126 -7.72 -3.16 24.63
N SER A 127 -6.51 -3.10 24.10
CA SER A 127 -5.42 -3.96 24.52
C SER A 127 -4.10 -3.19 24.39
N LEU A 128 -3.31 -3.24 25.44
CA LEU A 128 -1.94 -2.74 25.38
C LEU A 128 -1.01 -3.93 25.17
N PRO A 129 0.09 -3.77 24.44
CA PRO A 129 1.09 -4.83 24.33
C PRO A 129 1.79 -5.07 25.67
N ASP A 130 2.31 -6.28 25.86
CA ASP A 130 2.99 -6.70 27.09
C ASP A 130 4.23 -5.85 27.39
N ASP A 131 4.95 -5.42 26.35
CA ASP A 131 6.11 -4.53 26.47
C ASP A 131 5.85 -3.17 25.78
N LEU A 132 5.42 -2.19 26.56
CA LEU A 132 5.20 -0.82 26.08
C LEU A 132 6.49 -0.13 25.59
N ARG A 133 7.68 -0.62 25.98
CA ARG A 133 8.95 -0.06 25.55
C ARG A 133 9.20 -0.23 24.04
N GLN A 134 8.48 -1.15 23.38
CA GLN A 134 8.58 -1.30 21.92
C GLN A 134 8.25 -0.02 21.17
N TYR A 135 7.46 0.88 21.76
CA TYR A 135 7.08 2.17 21.17
C TYR A 135 8.01 3.33 21.57
N VAL A 136 9.04 3.07 22.36
CA VAL A 136 10.00 4.09 22.79
C VAL A 136 11.29 3.94 21.99
N LEU A 137 11.52 4.85 21.06
CA LEU A 137 12.67 4.78 20.14
C LEU A 137 13.98 5.30 20.75
N LEU A 138 14.36 4.79 21.94
CA LEU A 138 15.73 4.94 22.42
C LEU A 138 16.68 4.13 21.53
N PRO A 139 17.95 4.56 21.33
CA PRO A 139 18.87 3.94 20.37
C PRO A 139 18.98 2.42 20.44
N VAL A 140 18.98 1.86 21.65
CA VAL A 140 19.07 0.40 21.87
C VAL A 140 17.79 -0.30 21.43
N ILE A 141 16.64 0.28 21.71
CA ILE A 141 15.32 -0.28 21.33
C ILE A 141 15.11 -0.09 19.82
N ALA A 142 15.42 1.11 19.29
CA ALA A 142 15.30 1.42 17.88
C ALA A 142 16.10 0.44 16.99
N ARG A 143 17.36 0.11 17.37
CA ARG A 143 18.15 -0.88 16.63
C ARG A 143 17.51 -2.26 16.58
N ARG A 144 16.96 -2.72 17.72
CA ARG A 144 16.25 -4.02 17.79
C ARG A 144 14.98 -4.00 16.93
N ARG A 145 14.20 -2.93 17.01
CA ARG A 145 12.96 -2.78 16.24
C ARG A 145 13.24 -2.67 14.73
N TYR A 146 14.31 -1.97 14.36
CA TYR A 146 14.74 -1.88 12.97
C TYR A 146 15.20 -3.24 12.42
N ALA A 147 15.94 -4.03 13.19
CA ALA A 147 16.26 -5.41 12.81
C ALA A 147 14.98 -6.25 12.59
N SER A 148 14.02 -6.16 13.50
CA SER A 148 12.72 -6.83 13.34
C SER A 148 11.94 -6.35 12.10
N LEU A 149 12.06 -5.06 11.71
CA LEU A 149 11.46 -4.55 10.48
C LEU A 149 12.13 -5.14 9.24
N LEU A 150 13.46 -5.30 9.27
CA LEU A 150 14.20 -5.98 8.20
C LEU A 150 13.77 -7.44 8.03
N ASP A 151 13.62 -8.17 9.14
CA ASP A 151 13.19 -9.57 9.13
C ASP A 151 11.78 -9.75 8.53
N LYS A 152 10.92 -8.73 8.62
CA LYS A 152 9.57 -8.75 8.07
C LYS A 152 9.49 -8.51 6.56
N GLN A 153 10.57 -8.02 5.93
CA GLN A 153 10.50 -7.63 4.51
C GLN A 153 10.18 -8.80 3.59
N GLU A 154 10.67 -9.99 3.90
CA GLU A 154 10.34 -11.21 3.15
C GLU A 154 8.85 -11.52 3.21
N ALA A 155 8.25 -11.47 4.40
CA ALA A 155 6.81 -11.68 4.57
C ALA A 155 5.96 -10.62 3.84
N PHE A 156 6.42 -9.36 3.77
CA PHE A 156 5.75 -8.32 3.01
C PHE A 156 5.81 -8.59 1.49
N GLU A 157 6.93 -9.12 1.01
CA GLU A 157 7.09 -9.51 -0.39
C GLU A 157 6.23 -10.73 -0.73
N GLU A 158 6.18 -11.75 0.14
CA GLU A 158 5.31 -12.93 -0.02
C GLU A 158 3.83 -12.53 -0.08
N GLU A 159 3.38 -11.63 0.79
CA GLU A 159 2.02 -11.08 0.77
C GLU A 159 1.73 -10.33 -0.54
N ALA A 160 2.68 -9.57 -1.06
CA ALA A 160 2.52 -8.88 -2.34
C ALA A 160 2.55 -9.87 -3.53
N GLU A 161 3.38 -10.90 -3.48
CA GLU A 161 3.45 -11.95 -4.51
C GLU A 161 2.15 -12.76 -4.60
N GLY A 162 1.56 -13.09 -3.44
CA GLY A 162 0.29 -13.82 -3.34
C GLY A 162 -0.97 -12.95 -3.46
N SER A 163 -0.82 -11.64 -3.63
CA SER A 163 -1.93 -10.70 -3.61
C SER A 163 -2.88 -10.85 -4.79
N ALA A 164 -4.19 -10.90 -4.50
CA ALA A 164 -5.24 -10.87 -5.53
C ALA A 164 -5.27 -9.52 -6.29
N TYR A 165 -4.65 -8.47 -5.76
CA TYR A 165 -4.55 -7.16 -6.38
C TYR A 165 -3.41 -7.05 -7.39
N ASN A 166 -2.36 -7.87 -7.24
CA ASN A 166 -1.28 -8.00 -8.21
C ASN A 166 -1.64 -9.11 -9.21
N ARG A 167 -1.79 -8.77 -10.48
CA ARG A 167 -2.28 -9.73 -11.46
C ARG A 167 -1.39 -9.80 -12.67
N TYR A 168 -0.90 -10.99 -12.95
CA TYR A 168 -0.26 -11.29 -14.23
C TYR A 168 -1.34 -11.70 -15.25
N ILE A 169 -1.41 -11.02 -16.36
CA ILE A 169 -2.33 -11.25 -17.46
C ILE A 169 -1.52 -11.72 -18.66
N GLU A 170 -1.81 -12.92 -19.14
CA GLU A 170 -1.14 -13.48 -20.30
C GLU A 170 -1.45 -12.66 -21.56
N GLY A 171 -0.47 -12.53 -22.43
CA GLY A 171 -0.59 -11.94 -23.76
C GLY A 171 -0.10 -12.91 -24.82
N THR A 172 -0.50 -12.68 -26.06
CA THR A 172 -0.10 -13.50 -27.23
C THR A 172 1.11 -12.92 -27.96
N ASP A 173 1.46 -11.68 -27.71
CA ASP A 173 2.60 -10.98 -28.32
C ASP A 173 3.65 -10.66 -27.26
N THR A 174 4.72 -11.43 -27.23
CA THR A 174 5.79 -11.33 -26.24
C THR A 174 6.91 -10.35 -26.62
N ARG A 175 6.76 -9.61 -27.73
CA ARG A 175 7.75 -8.58 -28.09
C ARG A 175 7.80 -7.47 -27.05
N MET A 176 6.69 -7.22 -26.36
CA MET A 176 6.61 -6.22 -25.30
C MET A 176 5.83 -6.77 -24.09
N GLY A 177 6.35 -6.58 -22.90
CA GLY A 177 5.61 -6.75 -21.64
C GLY A 177 5.27 -5.38 -21.04
N ILE A 178 4.17 -5.29 -20.28
CA ILE A 178 3.73 -4.04 -19.67
C ILE A 178 3.63 -4.22 -18.15
N ILE A 179 4.21 -3.28 -17.38
CA ILE A 179 3.98 -3.18 -15.93
C ILE A 179 3.20 -1.90 -15.65
N ALA A 180 2.02 -2.02 -15.06
CA ALA A 180 1.15 -0.88 -14.78
C ALA A 180 0.70 -0.84 -13.32
N GLY A 181 1.06 0.23 -12.59
CA GLY A 181 0.70 0.46 -11.19
C GLY A 181 -0.65 1.17 -11.04
N GLY A 182 -1.49 0.67 -10.10
CA GLY A 182 -2.73 1.32 -9.71
C GLY A 182 -3.59 1.73 -10.90
N ILE A 183 -3.93 3.02 -10.98
CA ILE A 183 -4.81 3.55 -12.05
C ILE A 183 -4.16 3.52 -13.44
N ALA A 184 -2.84 3.44 -13.55
CA ALA A 184 -2.17 3.33 -14.84
C ALA A 184 -2.60 2.05 -15.59
N TYR A 185 -2.95 0.99 -14.84
CA TYR A 185 -3.56 -0.20 -15.42
C TYR A 185 -4.82 0.13 -16.24
N ASN A 186 -5.69 1.00 -15.75
CA ASN A 186 -6.89 1.38 -16.46
C ASN A 186 -6.57 2.15 -17.75
N TYR A 187 -5.55 3.03 -17.73
CA TYR A 187 -5.12 3.75 -18.94
C TYR A 187 -4.57 2.82 -20.03
N VAL A 188 -3.87 1.76 -19.63
CA VAL A 188 -3.48 0.71 -20.58
C VAL A 188 -4.70 0.04 -21.15
N MET A 189 -5.66 -0.39 -20.29
CA MET A 189 -6.85 -1.11 -20.72
C MET A 189 -7.86 -0.27 -21.50
N GLU A 190 -7.86 1.06 -21.37
CA GLU A 190 -8.67 1.97 -22.19
C GLU A 190 -8.31 1.86 -23.70
N ASN A 191 -7.10 1.40 -24.04
CA ASN A 191 -6.71 1.15 -25.43
C ASN A 191 -7.24 -0.19 -25.98
N TYR A 192 -7.81 -1.04 -25.14
CA TYR A 192 -8.32 -2.36 -25.46
C TYR A 192 -9.79 -2.52 -25.00
N PRO A 193 -10.75 -1.92 -25.72
CA PRO A 193 -12.16 -1.89 -25.32
C PRO A 193 -12.80 -3.27 -25.18
N ASP A 194 -12.26 -4.28 -25.87
CA ASP A 194 -12.68 -5.69 -25.75
C ASP A 194 -12.09 -6.40 -24.53
N GLY A 195 -11.26 -5.68 -23.74
CA GLY A 195 -10.59 -6.19 -22.56
C GLY A 195 -9.39 -7.10 -22.85
N ARG A 196 -8.92 -7.13 -24.10
CA ARG A 196 -7.84 -8.03 -24.55
C ARG A 196 -6.58 -7.26 -24.95
N CYS A 197 -5.70 -7.01 -23.99
CA CYS A 197 -4.36 -6.55 -24.28
C CYS A 197 -3.57 -7.70 -24.95
N PRO A 198 -2.97 -7.51 -26.12
CA PRO A 198 -2.19 -8.55 -26.77
C PRO A 198 -0.86 -8.85 -26.05
N TYR A 199 -0.37 -7.92 -25.25
CA TYR A 199 0.89 -8.03 -24.54
C TYR A 199 0.72 -8.63 -23.15
N PRO A 200 1.67 -9.45 -22.66
CA PRO A 200 1.73 -9.80 -21.24
C PRO A 200 1.72 -8.56 -20.37
N LEU A 201 0.85 -8.53 -19.37
CA LEU A 201 0.66 -7.34 -18.54
C LEU A 201 0.67 -7.72 -17.07
N LEU A 202 1.54 -7.05 -16.31
CA LEU A 202 1.57 -7.15 -14.86
C LEU A 202 0.92 -5.89 -14.25
N LYS A 203 -0.25 -6.07 -13.66
CA LYS A 203 -0.88 -5.05 -12.82
C LYS A 203 -0.25 -5.10 -11.44
N LEU A 204 0.25 -3.95 -10.95
CA LEU A 204 0.75 -3.77 -9.60
C LEU A 204 -0.21 -2.89 -8.79
N SER A 205 -0.67 -3.39 -7.66
CA SER A 205 -1.57 -2.67 -6.75
C SER A 205 -1.23 -2.89 -5.28
N GLN A 206 -0.26 -3.77 -4.99
CA GLN A 206 0.29 -3.99 -3.66
C GLN A 206 1.81 -4.08 -3.73
N TYR A 207 2.47 -3.39 -2.80
CA TYR A 207 3.93 -3.34 -2.65
C TYR A 207 4.35 -3.86 -1.28
N PRO A 208 5.61 -4.34 -1.09
CA PRO A 208 6.75 -4.19 -2.00
C PRO A 208 6.53 -4.87 -3.35
N VAL A 209 7.32 -4.46 -4.34
CA VAL A 209 7.22 -5.01 -5.70
C VAL A 209 7.40 -6.53 -5.67
N PRO A 210 6.43 -7.32 -6.18
CA PRO A 210 6.50 -8.78 -6.21
C PRO A 210 7.56 -9.23 -7.23
N ARG A 211 8.71 -9.64 -6.75
CA ARG A 211 9.88 -9.93 -7.59
C ARG A 211 9.68 -11.14 -8.51
N GLY A 212 8.93 -12.14 -8.05
CA GLY A 212 8.62 -13.33 -8.84
C GLY A 212 7.75 -12.99 -10.05
N LEU A 213 6.68 -12.20 -9.85
CA LEU A 213 5.82 -11.75 -10.95
C LEU A 213 6.56 -10.85 -11.94
N VAL A 214 7.40 -9.92 -11.44
CA VAL A 214 8.22 -9.06 -12.31
C VAL A 214 9.22 -9.88 -13.10
N ARG A 215 9.93 -10.80 -12.45
CA ARG A 215 10.88 -11.70 -13.12
C ARG A 215 10.20 -12.51 -14.21
N ARG A 216 9.04 -13.10 -13.91
CA ARG A 216 8.25 -13.85 -14.90
C ARG A 216 7.97 -13.01 -16.15
N LEU A 217 7.57 -11.74 -15.99
CA LEU A 217 7.31 -10.85 -17.13
C LEU A 217 8.59 -10.54 -17.91
N VAL A 218 9.66 -10.15 -17.23
CA VAL A 218 10.94 -9.79 -17.85
C VAL A 218 11.53 -10.97 -18.61
N GLU A 219 11.44 -12.18 -18.08
CA GLU A 219 11.95 -13.39 -18.74
C GLU A 219 11.07 -13.85 -19.91
N SER A 220 9.81 -13.44 -19.98
CA SER A 220 8.86 -13.83 -21.02
C SER A 220 8.77 -12.86 -22.20
N CYS A 221 9.36 -11.67 -22.11
CA CYS A 221 9.22 -10.62 -23.11
C CYS A 221 10.58 -10.10 -23.59
N GLU A 222 10.62 -9.60 -24.84
CA GLU A 222 11.84 -9.01 -25.42
C GLU A 222 12.13 -7.62 -24.84
N GLU A 223 11.08 -6.83 -24.60
CA GLU A 223 11.14 -5.50 -23.99
C GLU A 223 10.06 -5.35 -22.91
N VAL A 224 10.26 -4.45 -21.95
CA VAL A 224 9.29 -4.16 -20.88
C VAL A 224 9.09 -2.65 -20.77
N LEU A 225 7.82 -2.24 -20.80
CA LEU A 225 7.34 -0.87 -20.60
C LEU A 225 6.80 -0.73 -19.17
#